data_b8df8ff15d288585d7903f2ca69937fc
#
_entry.id   b8df8ff15d288585d7903f2ca69937fc
#
_cell.length_a   1.000
_cell.length_b   1.000
_cell.length_c   1.000
_cell.angle_alpha   90.00
_cell.angle_beta   90.00
_cell.angle_gamma   90.00
#
_symmetry.space_group_name_H-M   'P 1'
#
loop_
_entity.id
_entity.type
_entity.pdbx_description
1 polymer ?
#
loop_
_entity_poly.entity_id
_entity_poly.type
_entity_poly.pdbx_seq_one_letter_code
_entity_poly.pdbx_strand_id
1 'polypeptide(L)'
;MEYFVLNNGLQCPVIGIGTFMLSPAEAENSVREALKMGYALVDTANAYVNERAVGRGMKASGAKREDIFLSTKLWPSEYENEHAVDETLERLGVDYVDLLYIHQPAGNWLAGYRQLEKAYREGKARAIGISNFEGKYIEELEKQWEVVPQFIQVEAHPYFTQKELRKTLDRYDIRLMSWYPLGHGDKALINEPVFTKLGEKYHKSNAQIILRWHTQMGFAVIPGSRNVDHIRDNFDLFDFTLTDEEMAEIALLNTGMRYYHRTDEQLAGFASWRPEFESK
;
A
#
# COMPACT_ATOMS: atom_id res chain seq x y z
N MET A 1 0.34 -17.71 -4.08
CA MET A 1 0.06 -16.45 -3.34
C MET A 1 0.22 -16.70 -1.85
N GLU A 2 0.98 -15.86 -1.16
CA GLU A 2 1.15 -15.88 0.30
C GLU A 2 0.25 -14.81 0.95
N TYR A 3 -0.08 -14.99 2.25
CA TYR A 3 -0.97 -14.09 3.00
C TYR A 3 -0.40 -13.79 4.38
N PHE A 4 -0.65 -12.57 4.87
CA PHE A 4 -0.48 -12.24 6.29
C PHE A 4 -1.80 -12.42 7.03
N VAL A 5 -1.71 -12.77 8.31
CA VAL A 5 -2.82 -12.62 9.26
C VAL A 5 -2.63 -11.29 9.97
N LEU A 6 -3.66 -10.45 9.96
CA LEU A 6 -3.66 -9.15 10.61
C LEU A 6 -4.05 -9.29 12.10
N ASN A 7 -3.78 -8.26 12.91
CA ASN A 7 -4.11 -8.26 14.34
C ASN A 7 -5.61 -8.40 14.67
N ASN A 8 -6.49 -8.26 13.67
CA ASN A 8 -7.92 -8.55 13.78
C ASN A 8 -8.34 -9.90 13.16
N GLY A 9 -7.40 -10.73 12.74
CA GLY A 9 -7.62 -12.05 12.16
C GLY A 9 -7.92 -12.06 10.65
N LEU A 10 -8.03 -10.91 9.99
CA LEU A 10 -8.25 -10.84 8.55
C LEU A 10 -6.98 -11.27 7.80
N GLN A 11 -7.14 -12.03 6.71
CA GLN A 11 -6.03 -12.39 5.83
C GLN A 11 -5.85 -11.33 4.73
N CYS A 12 -4.60 -10.90 4.52
CA CYS A 12 -4.23 -9.94 3.47
C CYS A 12 -3.15 -10.55 2.57
N PRO A 13 -3.30 -10.48 1.23
CA PRO A 13 -2.24 -10.91 0.30
C PRO A 13 -0.96 -10.09 0.50
N VAL A 14 0.19 -10.72 0.36
CA VAL A 14 1.49 -10.06 0.55
C VAL A 14 1.89 -9.16 -0.63
N ILE A 15 1.23 -9.33 -1.79
CA ILE A 15 1.47 -8.52 -2.98
C ILE A 15 0.16 -8.06 -3.61
N GLY A 16 0.13 -6.82 -4.09
CA GLY A 16 -0.98 -6.23 -4.80
C GLY A 16 -0.56 -5.36 -5.97
N ILE A 17 -1.54 -4.83 -6.69
CA ILE A 17 -1.37 -3.82 -7.73
C ILE A 17 -1.68 -2.43 -7.15
N GLY A 18 -0.73 -1.50 -7.22
CA GLY A 18 -0.93 -0.09 -6.89
C GLY A 18 -1.38 0.72 -8.10
N THR A 19 -2.23 1.71 -7.88
CA THR A 19 -2.81 2.55 -8.96
C THR A 19 -2.34 4.01 -8.91
N PHE A 20 -1.39 4.35 -8.05
CA PHE A 20 -0.83 5.70 -7.99
C PHE A 20 -0.20 6.11 -9.34
N MET A 21 -0.45 7.33 -9.78
CA MET A 21 0.01 7.89 -11.06
C MET A 21 -0.47 7.16 -12.33
N LEU A 22 -1.44 6.27 -12.23
CA LEU A 22 -2.12 5.72 -13.39
C LEU A 22 -3.31 6.60 -13.76
N SER A 23 -3.43 6.94 -15.05
CA SER A 23 -4.66 7.54 -15.57
C SER A 23 -5.85 6.57 -15.37
N PRO A 24 -7.10 7.05 -15.40
CA PRO A 24 -8.27 6.18 -15.25
C PRO A 24 -8.25 4.97 -16.20
N ALA A 25 -7.90 5.17 -17.48
CA ALA A 25 -7.84 4.07 -18.44
C ALA A 25 -6.73 3.06 -18.13
N GLU A 26 -5.56 3.55 -17.69
CA GLU A 26 -4.44 2.69 -17.27
C GLU A 26 -4.80 1.92 -15.99
N ALA A 27 -5.42 2.57 -14.99
CA ALA A 27 -5.85 1.94 -13.75
C ALA A 27 -6.87 0.82 -14.00
N GLU A 28 -7.90 1.08 -14.81
CA GLU A 28 -8.89 0.08 -15.21
C GLU A 28 -8.23 -1.14 -15.87
N ASN A 29 -7.35 -0.92 -16.84
CA ASN A 29 -6.65 -1.98 -17.54
C ASN A 29 -5.71 -2.77 -16.60
N SER A 30 -4.89 -2.07 -15.81
CA SER A 30 -3.90 -2.70 -14.93
C SER A 30 -4.56 -3.55 -13.84
N VAL A 31 -5.64 -3.05 -13.22
CA VAL A 31 -6.41 -3.78 -12.22
C VAL A 31 -7.05 -5.02 -12.85
N ARG A 32 -7.70 -4.87 -14.02
CA ARG A 32 -8.31 -6.01 -14.73
C ARG A 32 -7.29 -7.10 -15.03
N GLU A 33 -6.14 -6.75 -15.59
CA GLU A 33 -5.12 -7.73 -15.99
C GLU A 33 -4.43 -8.35 -14.76
N ALA A 34 -4.13 -7.55 -13.72
CA ALA A 34 -3.58 -8.08 -12.47
C ALA A 34 -4.50 -9.14 -11.84
N LEU A 35 -5.79 -8.84 -11.70
CA LEU A 35 -6.76 -9.79 -11.12
C LEU A 35 -6.91 -11.06 -11.97
N LYS A 36 -6.88 -10.96 -13.32
CA LYS A 36 -6.87 -12.12 -14.20
C LYS A 36 -5.61 -13.00 -14.06
N MET A 37 -4.50 -12.42 -13.66
CA MET A 37 -3.24 -13.12 -13.39
C MET A 37 -3.19 -13.79 -12.01
N GLY A 38 -4.20 -13.53 -11.16
CA GLY A 38 -4.27 -14.12 -9.82
C GLY A 38 -3.86 -13.18 -8.68
N TYR A 39 -3.60 -11.91 -8.95
CA TYR A 39 -3.54 -10.92 -7.88
C TYR A 39 -4.85 -10.91 -7.10
N ALA A 40 -4.75 -10.69 -5.80
CA ALA A 40 -5.92 -10.57 -4.93
C ALA A 40 -5.94 -9.27 -4.11
N LEU A 41 -4.91 -8.43 -4.19
CA LEU A 41 -4.85 -7.12 -3.53
C LEU A 41 -4.80 -6.01 -4.57
N VAL A 42 -5.70 -5.02 -4.43
CA VAL A 42 -5.74 -3.78 -5.22
C VAL A 42 -5.64 -2.60 -4.26
N ASP A 43 -4.67 -1.70 -4.49
CA ASP A 43 -4.47 -0.49 -3.69
C ASP A 43 -4.71 0.77 -4.52
N THR A 44 -5.59 1.62 -4.03
CA THR A 44 -5.88 2.93 -4.61
C THR A 44 -6.00 4.02 -3.54
N ALA A 45 -6.47 5.20 -3.89
CA ALA A 45 -6.82 6.29 -2.99
C ALA A 45 -7.79 7.25 -3.69
N ASN A 46 -8.65 7.94 -2.93
CA ASN A 46 -9.53 8.94 -3.50
C ASN A 46 -8.75 10.07 -4.20
N ALA A 47 -7.57 10.45 -3.64
CA ALA A 47 -6.69 11.46 -4.22
C ALA A 47 -6.04 11.06 -5.56
N TYR A 48 -6.10 9.79 -5.95
CA TYR A 48 -5.56 9.36 -7.26
C TYR A 48 -6.52 9.65 -8.42
N VAL A 49 -7.77 10.01 -8.10
CA VAL A 49 -8.80 10.38 -9.08
C VAL A 49 -9.02 9.26 -10.13
N ASN A 50 -8.96 8.01 -9.67
CA ASN A 50 -9.16 6.83 -10.52
C ASN A 50 -9.97 5.70 -9.84
N GLU A 51 -10.66 5.99 -8.72
CA GLU A 51 -11.45 4.98 -7.98
C GLU A 51 -12.55 4.36 -8.84
N ARG A 52 -13.27 5.16 -9.67
CA ARG A 52 -14.30 4.63 -10.60
C ARG A 52 -13.70 3.67 -11.63
N ALA A 53 -12.51 3.99 -12.12
CA ALA A 53 -11.79 3.14 -13.07
C ALA A 53 -11.31 1.84 -12.41
N VAL A 54 -10.83 1.91 -11.17
CA VAL A 54 -10.50 0.72 -10.36
C VAL A 54 -11.72 -0.19 -10.21
N GLY A 55 -12.88 0.36 -9.83
CA GLY A 55 -14.15 -0.38 -9.74
C GLY A 55 -14.53 -1.06 -11.05
N ARG A 56 -14.41 -0.36 -12.19
CA ARG A 56 -14.65 -0.95 -13.52
C ARG A 56 -13.65 -2.06 -13.85
N GLY A 57 -12.36 -1.86 -13.53
CA GLY A 57 -11.31 -2.87 -13.73
C GLY A 57 -11.57 -4.15 -12.93
N MET A 58 -11.98 -4.01 -11.66
CA MET A 58 -12.39 -5.13 -10.82
C MET A 58 -13.57 -5.89 -11.45
N LYS A 59 -14.64 -5.20 -11.82
CA LYS A 59 -15.80 -5.79 -12.48
C LYS A 59 -15.44 -6.49 -13.78
N ALA A 60 -14.62 -5.87 -14.62
CA ALA A 60 -14.20 -6.40 -15.92
C ALA A 60 -13.22 -7.59 -15.80
N SER A 61 -12.59 -7.81 -14.65
CA SER A 61 -11.73 -8.97 -14.41
C SER A 61 -12.51 -10.28 -14.31
N GLY A 62 -13.79 -10.22 -13.88
CA GLY A 62 -14.62 -11.37 -13.58
C GLY A 62 -14.34 -12.00 -12.21
N ALA A 63 -13.41 -11.47 -11.43
CA ALA A 63 -13.17 -11.92 -10.06
C ALA A 63 -14.36 -11.55 -9.15
N LYS A 64 -14.66 -12.40 -8.17
CA LYS A 64 -15.70 -12.08 -7.19
C LYS A 64 -15.19 -11.05 -6.20
N ARG A 65 -16.09 -10.18 -5.69
CA ARG A 65 -15.73 -9.13 -4.74
C ARG A 65 -15.06 -9.70 -3.47
N GLU A 66 -15.54 -10.82 -2.97
CA GLU A 66 -15.00 -11.50 -1.80
C GLU A 66 -13.60 -12.09 -1.99
N ASP A 67 -13.15 -12.31 -3.23
CA ASP A 67 -11.81 -12.78 -3.55
C ASP A 67 -10.80 -11.63 -3.72
N ILE A 68 -11.27 -10.37 -3.66
CA ILE A 68 -10.44 -9.17 -3.83
C ILE A 68 -10.28 -8.47 -2.49
N PHE A 69 -9.03 -8.32 -2.04
CA PHE A 69 -8.66 -7.43 -0.96
C PHE A 69 -8.48 -6.02 -1.51
N LEU A 70 -9.47 -5.17 -1.33
CA LEU A 70 -9.48 -3.80 -1.84
C LEU A 70 -9.05 -2.82 -0.76
N SER A 71 -8.00 -2.04 -1.02
CA SER A 71 -7.59 -0.94 -0.14
C SER A 71 -7.72 0.42 -0.82
N THR A 72 -8.15 1.41 -0.06
CA THR A 72 -8.20 2.82 -0.48
C THR A 72 -7.90 3.76 0.68
N LYS A 73 -7.78 5.05 0.41
CA LYS A 73 -7.33 6.04 1.38
C LYS A 73 -8.17 7.31 1.29
N LEU A 74 -8.52 7.90 2.42
CA LEU A 74 -9.10 9.23 2.49
C LEU A 74 -7.99 10.29 2.48
N TRP A 75 -8.12 11.29 1.63
CA TRP A 75 -7.23 12.44 1.59
C TRP A 75 -7.57 13.46 2.71
N PRO A 76 -6.62 14.26 3.22
CA PRO A 76 -6.85 15.19 4.31
C PRO A 76 -8.03 16.15 4.15
N SER A 77 -8.36 16.57 2.92
CA SER A 77 -9.53 17.42 2.67
C SER A 77 -10.87 16.76 3.01
N GLU A 78 -10.88 15.43 3.09
CA GLU A 78 -12.09 14.64 3.33
C GLU A 78 -12.23 14.16 4.79
N TYR A 79 -11.26 14.48 5.65
CA TYR A 79 -11.28 13.99 7.04
C TYR A 79 -12.45 14.51 7.90
N GLU A 80 -13.02 15.65 7.54
CA GLU A 80 -14.18 16.25 8.21
C GLU A 80 -15.47 16.12 7.37
N ASN A 81 -15.43 15.46 6.21
CA ASN A 81 -16.59 15.15 5.40
C ASN A 81 -17.24 13.85 5.90
N GLU A 82 -18.37 13.94 6.59
CA GLU A 82 -19.08 12.79 7.16
C GLU A 82 -19.54 11.75 6.11
N HIS A 83 -19.59 12.14 4.84
CA HIS A 83 -19.98 11.29 3.71
C HIS A 83 -18.78 10.70 2.96
N ALA A 84 -17.54 11.07 3.30
CA ALA A 84 -16.34 10.69 2.53
C ALA A 84 -16.19 9.18 2.30
N VAL A 85 -16.53 8.37 3.30
CA VAL A 85 -16.48 6.90 3.19
C VAL A 85 -17.52 6.41 2.20
N ASP A 86 -18.77 6.86 2.31
CA ASP A 86 -19.87 6.44 1.43
C ASP A 86 -19.62 6.89 -0.03
N GLU A 87 -19.11 8.09 -0.23
CA GLU A 87 -18.72 8.60 -1.55
C GLU A 87 -17.57 7.80 -2.16
N THR A 88 -16.60 7.37 -1.36
CA THR A 88 -15.51 6.49 -1.78
C THR A 88 -16.04 5.11 -2.22
N LEU A 89 -16.93 4.52 -1.43
CA LEU A 89 -17.57 3.25 -1.78
C LEU A 89 -18.42 3.37 -3.06
N GLU A 90 -19.14 4.48 -3.23
CA GLU A 90 -19.91 4.76 -4.46
C GLU A 90 -18.98 4.87 -5.68
N ARG A 91 -17.85 5.59 -5.58
CA ARG A 91 -16.89 5.68 -6.69
C ARG A 91 -16.30 4.34 -7.07
N LEU A 92 -15.95 3.52 -6.09
CA LEU A 92 -15.43 2.17 -6.30
C LEU A 92 -16.51 1.16 -6.76
N GLY A 93 -17.80 1.50 -6.55
CA GLY A 93 -18.93 0.62 -6.90
C GLY A 93 -19.00 -0.62 -6.02
N VAL A 94 -18.73 -0.49 -4.72
CA VAL A 94 -18.71 -1.57 -3.73
C VAL A 94 -19.44 -1.17 -2.44
N ASP A 95 -19.88 -2.15 -1.66
CA ASP A 95 -20.54 -1.92 -0.37
C ASP A 95 -19.54 -1.81 0.80
N TYR A 96 -18.33 -2.33 0.63
CA TYR A 96 -17.27 -2.29 1.63
C TYR A 96 -15.88 -2.30 0.97
N VAL A 97 -14.87 -1.85 1.72
CA VAL A 97 -13.44 -2.07 1.40
C VAL A 97 -12.82 -3.01 2.43
N ASP A 98 -11.76 -3.71 2.05
CA ASP A 98 -11.05 -4.58 2.98
C ASP A 98 -10.11 -3.79 3.88
N LEU A 99 -9.59 -2.65 3.39
CA LEU A 99 -8.70 -1.79 4.16
C LEU A 99 -8.91 -0.32 3.77
N LEU A 100 -9.20 0.52 4.77
CA LEU A 100 -9.36 1.96 4.61
C LEU A 100 -8.27 2.70 5.38
N TYR A 101 -7.56 3.61 4.71
CA TYR A 101 -6.51 4.41 5.32
C TYR A 101 -6.89 5.89 5.50
N ILE A 102 -6.32 6.54 6.52
CA ILE A 102 -6.02 7.97 6.42
C ILE A 102 -4.69 8.14 5.67
N HIS A 103 -4.68 9.04 4.65
CA HIS A 103 -3.60 9.09 3.65
C HIS A 103 -2.36 9.84 4.13
N GLN A 104 -2.56 10.91 4.91
CA GLN A 104 -1.47 11.77 5.39
C GLN A 104 -1.76 12.24 6.82
N PRO A 105 -0.73 12.43 7.67
CA PRO A 105 -0.87 13.07 8.97
C PRO A 105 -0.96 14.61 8.82
N ALA A 106 -1.98 15.09 8.11
CA ALA A 106 -2.20 16.48 7.78
C ALA A 106 -3.63 16.89 8.08
N GLY A 107 -3.89 18.18 8.28
CA GLY A 107 -5.21 18.68 8.63
C GLY A 107 -5.73 18.06 9.93
N ASN A 108 -7.04 17.86 10.01
CA ASN A 108 -7.67 17.19 11.14
C ASN A 108 -7.62 15.66 11.02
N TRP A 109 -6.40 15.11 11.00
CA TRP A 109 -6.18 13.67 10.83
C TRP A 109 -6.86 12.81 11.92
N LEU A 110 -7.06 13.38 13.13
CA LEU A 110 -7.78 12.67 14.20
C LEU A 110 -9.25 12.49 13.83
N ALA A 111 -9.91 13.51 13.27
CA ALA A 111 -11.28 13.38 12.77
C ALA A 111 -11.33 12.33 11.65
N GLY A 112 -10.35 12.33 10.73
CA GLY A 112 -10.22 11.28 9.72
C GLY A 112 -10.11 9.88 10.33
N TYR A 113 -9.26 9.71 11.35
CA TYR A 113 -9.12 8.42 12.02
C TYR A 113 -10.42 7.97 12.70
N ARG A 114 -11.17 8.88 13.34
CA ARG A 114 -12.48 8.57 13.91
C ARG A 114 -13.50 8.12 12.85
N GLN A 115 -13.43 8.67 11.62
CA GLN A 115 -14.24 8.17 10.52
C GLN A 115 -13.87 6.73 10.14
N LEU A 116 -12.57 6.39 10.12
CA LEU A 116 -12.13 5.02 9.87
C LEU A 116 -12.66 4.05 10.94
N GLU A 117 -12.53 4.41 12.21
CA GLU A 117 -13.04 3.60 13.33
C GLU A 117 -14.55 3.41 13.26
N LYS A 118 -15.30 4.46 12.84
CA LYS A 118 -16.74 4.36 12.59
C LYS A 118 -17.03 3.40 11.44
N ALA A 119 -16.35 3.56 10.29
CA ALA A 119 -16.52 2.69 9.13
C ALA A 119 -16.18 1.22 9.46
N TYR A 120 -15.17 0.98 10.29
CA TYR A 120 -14.82 -0.36 10.79
C TYR A 120 -15.95 -0.98 11.62
N ARG A 121 -16.53 -0.22 12.56
CA ARG A 121 -17.65 -0.70 13.39
C ARG A 121 -18.94 -0.92 12.59
N GLU A 122 -19.15 -0.14 11.53
CA GLU A 122 -20.29 -0.27 10.61
C GLU A 122 -20.09 -1.37 9.55
N GLY A 123 -18.91 -2.00 9.49
CA GLY A 123 -18.59 -3.03 8.49
C GLY A 123 -18.32 -2.50 7.08
N LYS A 124 -18.22 -1.18 6.90
CA LYS A 124 -17.84 -0.53 5.64
C LYS A 124 -16.35 -0.68 5.34
N ALA A 125 -15.51 -0.89 6.36
CA ALA A 125 -14.11 -1.23 6.26
C ALA A 125 -13.82 -2.46 7.14
N ARG A 126 -13.22 -3.51 6.58
CA ARG A 126 -12.89 -4.74 7.32
C ARG A 126 -11.60 -4.62 8.13
N ALA A 127 -10.74 -3.69 7.75
CA ALA A 127 -9.54 -3.26 8.47
C ALA A 127 -9.34 -1.76 8.26
N ILE A 128 -8.59 -1.13 9.16
CA ILE A 128 -8.21 0.28 9.05
C ILE A 128 -6.70 0.43 9.10
N GLY A 129 -6.20 1.51 8.51
CA GLY A 129 -4.78 1.76 8.44
C GLY A 129 -4.42 3.24 8.46
N ILE A 130 -3.12 3.48 8.58
CA ILE A 130 -2.53 4.80 8.54
C ILE A 130 -1.47 4.85 7.44
N SER A 131 -1.33 5.98 6.76
CA SER A 131 -0.30 6.15 5.74
C SER A 131 0.57 7.37 6.07
N ASN A 132 1.89 7.17 6.03
CA ASN A 132 2.88 8.19 6.33
C ASN A 132 2.90 8.71 7.80
N PHE A 133 2.33 7.98 8.73
CA PHE A 133 2.37 8.29 10.16
C PHE A 133 3.66 7.78 10.78
N GLU A 134 4.69 8.62 10.80
CA GLU A 134 6.01 8.30 11.35
C GLU A 134 6.38 9.28 12.46
N GLY A 135 7.29 8.88 13.39
CA GLY A 135 7.75 9.69 14.50
C GLY A 135 6.60 10.19 15.39
N LYS A 136 6.55 11.51 15.63
CA LYS A 136 5.54 12.12 16.51
C LYS A 136 4.10 11.79 16.14
N TYR A 137 3.78 11.57 14.86
CA TYR A 137 2.40 11.35 14.42
C TYR A 137 1.86 10.00 14.86
N ILE A 138 2.64 8.92 14.77
CA ILE A 138 2.21 7.62 15.29
C ILE A 138 2.19 7.62 16.82
N GLU A 139 3.13 8.33 17.47
CA GLU A 139 3.16 8.46 18.93
C GLU A 139 1.98 9.25 19.49
N GLU A 140 1.47 10.24 18.74
CA GLU A 140 0.26 10.99 19.11
C GLU A 140 -1.00 10.17 18.88
N LEU A 141 -1.08 9.45 17.76
CA LEU A 141 -2.21 8.59 17.46
C LEU A 141 -2.31 7.41 18.46
N GLU A 142 -1.17 6.82 18.84
CA GLU A 142 -1.08 5.72 19.83
C GLU A 142 -1.79 6.04 21.15
N LYS A 143 -1.83 7.30 21.53
CA LYS A 143 -2.51 7.77 22.76
C LYS A 143 -4.03 7.94 22.60
N GLN A 144 -4.53 7.85 21.38
CA GLN A 144 -5.89 8.27 21.05
C GLN A 144 -6.72 7.24 20.26
N TRP A 145 -6.10 6.22 19.65
CA TRP A 145 -6.89 5.21 18.93
C TRP A 145 -7.78 4.39 19.86
N GLU A 146 -8.96 4.09 19.39
CA GLU A 146 -9.89 3.15 20.03
C GLU A 146 -9.82 1.77 19.35
N VAL A 147 -9.48 1.76 18.07
CA VAL A 147 -9.18 0.57 17.26
C VAL A 147 -7.72 0.68 16.81
N VAL A 148 -6.89 -0.29 17.17
CA VAL A 148 -5.51 -0.36 16.71
C VAL A 148 -5.51 -0.57 15.19
N PRO A 149 -4.74 0.23 14.39
CA PRO A 149 -4.70 0.02 12.96
C PRO A 149 -4.09 -1.35 12.62
N GLN A 150 -4.56 -1.96 11.55
CA GLN A 150 -4.05 -3.24 11.06
C GLN A 150 -2.81 -3.05 10.18
N PHE A 151 -2.75 -1.92 9.46
CA PHE A 151 -1.65 -1.59 8.57
C PHE A 151 -1.12 -0.19 8.75
N ILE A 152 0.16 -0.03 8.47
CA ILE A 152 0.76 1.24 8.10
C ILE A 152 1.30 1.15 6.67
N GLN A 153 1.02 2.16 5.84
CA GLN A 153 1.58 2.26 4.49
C GLN A 153 2.60 3.40 4.44
N VAL A 154 3.87 3.06 4.24
CA VAL A 154 5.01 4.00 4.25
C VAL A 154 6.03 3.65 3.17
N GLU A 155 6.91 4.61 2.87
CA GLU A 155 8.10 4.34 2.08
C GLU A 155 8.95 3.25 2.75
N ALA A 156 9.21 2.17 2.02
CA ALA A 156 10.18 1.17 2.45
C ALA A 156 10.81 0.49 1.23
N HIS A 157 12.12 0.30 1.26
CA HIS A 157 12.93 -0.34 0.23
C HIS A 157 14.28 -0.72 0.83
N PRO A 158 15.17 -1.45 0.14
CA PRO A 158 16.43 -1.92 0.72
C PRO A 158 17.34 -0.82 1.31
N TYR A 159 17.31 0.41 0.77
CA TYR A 159 18.05 1.56 1.35
C TYR A 159 17.38 2.16 2.57
N PHE A 160 16.06 1.90 2.78
CA PHE A 160 15.29 2.44 3.90
C PHE A 160 14.27 1.41 4.42
N THR A 161 14.68 0.59 5.38
CA THR A 161 13.93 -0.59 5.86
C THR A 161 12.95 -0.28 7.00
N GLN A 162 12.74 0.99 7.34
CA GLN A 162 11.87 1.44 8.44
C GLN A 162 12.22 0.81 9.81
N LYS A 163 13.52 0.58 10.06
CA LYS A 163 14.01 -0.16 11.24
C LYS A 163 13.45 0.36 12.56
N GLU A 164 13.40 1.69 12.74
CA GLU A 164 12.93 2.28 14.00
C GLU A 164 11.40 2.21 14.11
N LEU A 165 10.69 2.53 13.02
CA LEU A 165 9.22 2.46 12.99
C LEU A 165 8.74 1.04 13.29
N ARG A 166 9.39 0.01 12.76
CA ARG A 166 9.04 -1.40 12.98
C ARG A 166 9.01 -1.79 14.45
N LYS A 167 9.89 -1.22 15.30
CA LYS A 167 9.85 -1.46 16.74
C LYS A 167 8.52 -1.05 17.38
N THR A 168 7.90 0.02 16.87
CA THR A 168 6.58 0.45 17.30
C THR A 168 5.51 -0.48 16.74
N LEU A 169 5.60 -0.84 15.46
CA LEU A 169 4.63 -1.71 14.79
C LEU A 169 4.56 -3.10 15.45
N ASP A 170 5.71 -3.67 15.79
CA ASP A 170 5.82 -5.00 16.41
C ASP A 170 5.09 -5.07 17.78
N ARG A 171 5.02 -3.95 18.53
CA ARG A 171 4.31 -3.89 19.82
C ARG A 171 2.79 -4.12 19.68
N TYR A 172 2.23 -3.82 18.52
CA TYR A 172 0.79 -3.83 18.25
C TYR A 172 0.40 -4.80 17.14
N ASP A 173 1.35 -5.57 16.63
CA ASP A 173 1.19 -6.45 15.45
C ASP A 173 0.58 -5.68 14.25
N ILE A 174 1.06 -4.46 14.01
CA ILE A 174 0.69 -3.65 12.84
C ILE A 174 1.58 -4.06 11.67
N ARG A 175 0.98 -4.44 10.55
CA ARG A 175 1.72 -4.81 9.33
C ARG A 175 2.15 -3.59 8.54
N LEU A 176 3.28 -3.69 7.87
CA LEU A 176 3.79 -2.65 6.99
C LEU A 176 3.46 -2.97 5.53
N MET A 177 2.89 -2.00 4.83
CA MET A 177 2.74 -2.03 3.37
C MET A 177 3.70 -1.01 2.75
N SER A 178 4.56 -1.47 1.86
CA SER A 178 5.57 -0.62 1.24
C SER A 178 5.01 0.08 0.01
N TRP A 179 5.07 1.41 -0.03
CA TRP A 179 5.05 2.15 -1.28
C TRP A 179 6.50 2.49 -1.70
N TYR A 180 6.73 2.70 -2.98
CA TYR A 180 8.06 2.77 -3.61
C TYR A 180 8.95 1.55 -3.34
N PRO A 181 8.43 0.30 -3.41
CA PRO A 181 9.24 -0.88 -3.10
C PRO A 181 10.48 -1.01 -3.98
N LEU A 182 10.46 -0.44 -5.18
CA LEU A 182 11.56 -0.39 -6.13
C LEU A 182 12.24 1.00 -6.19
N GLY A 183 12.17 1.80 -5.11
CA GLY A 183 12.82 3.10 -5.03
C GLY A 183 12.34 4.09 -6.09
N HIS A 184 11.05 4.10 -6.42
CA HIS A 184 10.49 4.94 -7.48
C HIS A 184 11.19 4.75 -8.86
N GLY A 185 11.71 3.54 -9.11
CA GLY A 185 12.42 3.22 -10.35
C GLY A 185 13.89 3.68 -10.37
N ASP A 186 14.47 3.94 -9.19
CA ASP A 186 15.89 4.28 -9.10
C ASP A 186 16.76 3.14 -9.62
N LYS A 187 17.47 3.44 -10.71
CA LYS A 187 18.35 2.47 -11.35
C LYS A 187 19.56 2.09 -10.48
N ALA A 188 20.01 2.97 -9.57
CA ALA A 188 21.09 2.65 -8.66
C ALA A 188 20.64 1.55 -7.69
N LEU A 189 19.48 1.71 -7.05
CA LEU A 189 18.91 0.68 -6.19
C LEU A 189 18.67 -0.63 -6.95
N ILE A 190 17.97 -0.56 -8.10
CA ILE A 190 17.59 -1.77 -8.83
C ILE A 190 18.79 -2.54 -9.32
N ASN A 191 19.87 -1.86 -9.69
CA ASN A 191 21.09 -2.49 -10.24
C ASN A 191 22.20 -2.71 -9.20
N GLU A 192 21.88 -2.69 -7.91
CA GLU A 192 22.85 -3.08 -6.89
C GLU A 192 23.41 -4.49 -7.19
N PRO A 193 24.73 -4.69 -7.04
CA PRO A 193 25.38 -5.95 -7.42
C PRO A 193 24.77 -7.19 -6.75
N VAL A 194 24.28 -7.05 -5.51
CA VAL A 194 23.64 -8.14 -4.79
C VAL A 194 22.38 -8.63 -5.51
N PHE A 195 21.56 -7.72 -6.06
CA PHE A 195 20.34 -8.13 -6.78
C PHE A 195 20.67 -8.79 -8.11
N THR A 196 21.69 -8.32 -8.81
CA THR A 196 22.14 -8.96 -10.06
C THR A 196 22.65 -10.38 -9.80
N LYS A 197 23.52 -10.56 -8.80
CA LYS A 197 24.02 -11.88 -8.35
C LYS A 197 22.87 -12.84 -7.99
N LEU A 198 21.90 -12.36 -7.22
CA LEU A 198 20.76 -13.18 -6.81
C LEU A 198 19.79 -13.44 -7.97
N GLY A 199 19.60 -12.46 -8.85
CA GLY A 199 18.80 -12.62 -10.08
C GLY A 199 19.35 -13.72 -10.98
N GLU A 200 20.66 -13.77 -11.19
CA GLU A 200 21.33 -14.85 -11.92
C GLU A 200 21.12 -16.22 -11.24
N LYS A 201 21.30 -16.28 -9.90
CA LYS A 201 21.12 -17.51 -9.13
C LYS A 201 19.71 -18.09 -9.23
N TYR A 202 18.69 -17.24 -9.13
CA TYR A 202 17.28 -17.66 -9.12
C TYR A 202 16.58 -17.57 -10.47
N HIS A 203 17.26 -17.12 -11.51
CA HIS A 203 16.70 -16.84 -12.84
C HIS A 203 15.53 -15.86 -12.78
N LYS A 204 15.71 -14.78 -11.99
CA LYS A 204 14.74 -13.71 -11.75
C LYS A 204 15.33 -12.34 -12.07
N SER A 205 14.49 -11.38 -12.38
CA SER A 205 14.91 -9.99 -12.50
C SER A 205 15.27 -9.40 -11.13
N ASN A 206 16.10 -8.36 -11.11
CA ASN A 206 16.46 -7.63 -9.89
C ASN A 206 15.21 -7.10 -9.17
N ALA A 207 14.18 -6.65 -9.91
CA ALA A 207 12.92 -6.21 -9.35
C ALA A 207 12.20 -7.35 -8.60
N GLN A 208 12.17 -8.55 -9.16
CA GLN A 208 11.59 -9.72 -8.51
C GLN A 208 12.35 -10.08 -7.22
N ILE A 209 13.69 -10.01 -7.21
CA ILE A 209 14.49 -10.24 -5.99
C ILE A 209 14.12 -9.20 -4.92
N ILE A 210 14.02 -7.91 -5.27
CA ILE A 210 13.66 -6.84 -4.33
C ILE A 210 12.24 -7.06 -3.78
N LEU A 211 11.27 -7.40 -4.63
CA LEU A 211 9.89 -7.65 -4.19
C LEU A 211 9.80 -8.90 -3.30
N ARG A 212 10.56 -9.97 -3.62
CA ARG A 212 10.64 -11.16 -2.77
C ARG A 212 11.25 -10.85 -1.42
N TRP A 213 12.32 -10.05 -1.39
CA TRP A 213 12.92 -9.57 -0.15
C TRP A 213 11.88 -8.85 0.74
N HIS A 214 11.05 -7.97 0.18
CA HIS A 214 10.00 -7.31 0.95
C HIS A 214 9.03 -8.30 1.58
N THR A 215 8.54 -9.27 0.80
CA THR A 215 7.57 -10.25 1.33
C THR A 215 8.19 -11.11 2.44
N GLN A 216 9.47 -11.46 2.33
CA GLN A 216 10.21 -12.18 3.38
C GLN A 216 10.55 -11.29 4.59
N MET A 217 10.66 -9.97 4.43
CA MET A 217 10.73 -9.01 5.53
C MET A 217 9.40 -8.87 6.29
N GLY A 218 8.32 -9.52 5.84
CA GLY A 218 6.99 -9.38 6.40
C GLY A 218 6.26 -8.12 5.93
N PHE A 219 6.66 -7.52 4.80
CA PHE A 219 6.01 -6.34 4.22
C PHE A 219 5.06 -6.75 3.11
N ALA A 220 3.87 -6.15 3.06
CA ALA A 220 3.08 -6.15 1.85
C ALA A 220 3.66 -5.15 0.85
N VAL A 221 3.56 -5.45 -0.44
CA VAL A 221 4.07 -4.59 -1.52
C VAL A 221 2.99 -4.34 -2.58
N ILE A 222 2.98 -3.13 -3.11
CA ILE A 222 2.00 -2.69 -4.11
C ILE A 222 2.68 -2.03 -5.31
N PRO A 223 3.55 -2.75 -6.04
CA PRO A 223 4.16 -2.20 -7.24
C PRO A 223 3.08 -1.81 -8.26
N GLY A 224 3.09 -0.55 -8.71
CA GLY A 224 2.23 -0.06 -9.78
C GLY A 224 2.89 -0.26 -11.14
N SER A 225 2.11 -0.65 -12.15
CA SER A 225 2.58 -0.67 -13.53
C SER A 225 1.40 -0.58 -14.51
N ARG A 226 1.60 0.11 -15.63
CA ARG A 226 0.72 0.10 -16.81
C ARG A 226 1.13 -0.95 -17.85
N ASN A 227 2.33 -1.54 -17.68
CA ASN A 227 2.84 -2.58 -18.56
C ASN A 227 2.42 -3.96 -18.01
N VAL A 228 1.66 -4.70 -18.82
CA VAL A 228 1.11 -6.02 -18.48
C VAL A 228 2.21 -7.06 -18.22
N ASP A 229 3.34 -6.98 -18.92
CA ASP A 229 4.47 -7.88 -18.69
C ASP A 229 5.14 -7.61 -17.33
N HIS A 230 5.30 -6.33 -16.95
CA HIS A 230 5.80 -6.00 -15.62
C HIS A 230 4.82 -6.43 -14.51
N ILE A 231 3.50 -6.35 -14.74
CA ILE A 231 2.51 -6.85 -13.78
C ILE A 231 2.68 -8.35 -13.58
N ARG A 232 2.89 -9.11 -14.67
CA ARG A 232 3.14 -10.55 -14.62
C ARG A 232 4.43 -10.88 -13.87
N ASP A 233 5.53 -10.21 -14.24
CA ASP A 233 6.84 -10.45 -13.63
C ASP A 233 6.83 -10.13 -12.14
N ASN A 234 6.20 -9.02 -11.73
CA ASN A 234 6.07 -8.65 -10.33
C ASN A 234 5.29 -9.68 -9.49
N PHE A 235 4.42 -10.47 -10.11
CA PHE A 235 3.65 -11.52 -9.45
C PHE A 235 4.41 -12.84 -9.30
N ASP A 236 5.38 -13.10 -10.17
CA ASP A 236 6.16 -14.34 -10.22
C ASP A 236 7.29 -14.36 -9.18
N LEU A 237 6.91 -14.47 -7.88
CA LEU A 237 7.79 -14.35 -6.71
C LEU A 237 7.81 -15.59 -5.79
N PHE A 238 6.92 -16.54 -6.00
CA PHE A 238 6.64 -17.55 -4.97
C PHE A 238 7.25 -18.94 -5.27
N ASP A 239 8.06 -19.04 -6.31
CA ASP A 239 8.76 -20.25 -6.72
C ASP A 239 10.20 -20.31 -6.20
N PHE A 240 10.66 -19.29 -5.48
CA PHE A 240 11.96 -19.24 -4.83
C PHE A 240 11.90 -18.57 -3.46
N THR A 241 12.93 -18.79 -2.64
CA THR A 241 13.09 -18.18 -1.32
C THR A 241 14.53 -17.75 -1.14
N LEU A 242 14.73 -16.49 -0.72
CA LEU A 242 16.04 -15.96 -0.33
C LEU A 242 16.45 -16.61 1.00
N THR A 243 17.72 -17.03 1.11
CA THR A 243 18.25 -17.60 2.36
C THR A 243 18.46 -16.50 3.41
N ASP A 244 18.66 -16.89 4.66
CA ASP A 244 18.94 -15.93 5.76
C ASP A 244 20.22 -15.14 5.51
N GLU A 245 21.25 -15.76 4.89
CA GLU A 245 22.50 -15.11 4.51
C GLU A 245 22.26 -14.06 3.41
N GLU A 246 21.42 -14.37 2.43
CA GLU A 246 21.07 -13.45 1.34
C GLU A 246 20.21 -12.29 1.86
N MET A 247 19.27 -12.56 2.74
CA MET A 247 18.50 -11.52 3.45
C MET A 247 19.43 -10.60 4.26
N ALA A 248 20.45 -11.17 4.93
CA ALA A 248 21.45 -10.40 5.67
C ALA A 248 22.36 -9.58 4.74
N GLU A 249 22.76 -10.12 3.57
CA GLU A 249 23.54 -9.39 2.56
C GLU A 249 22.75 -8.16 2.04
N ILE A 250 21.48 -8.34 1.72
CA ILE A 250 20.59 -7.23 1.30
C ILE A 250 20.43 -6.20 2.42
N ALA A 251 20.33 -6.64 3.68
CA ALA A 251 20.17 -5.74 4.82
C ALA A 251 21.33 -4.75 5.00
N LEU A 252 22.53 -5.06 4.48
CA LEU A 252 23.70 -4.15 4.48
C LEU A 252 23.47 -2.89 3.62
N LEU A 253 22.52 -2.91 2.70
CA LEU A 253 22.17 -1.75 1.87
C LEU A 253 21.42 -0.67 2.65
N ASN A 254 20.91 -0.96 3.85
CA ASN A 254 20.12 -0.02 4.63
C ASN A 254 20.98 1.15 5.15
N THR A 255 21.01 2.23 4.40
CA THR A 255 21.71 3.47 4.75
C THR A 255 20.81 4.50 5.44
N GLY A 256 19.50 4.25 5.50
CA GLY A 256 18.53 5.24 5.96
C GLY A 256 18.18 6.28 4.89
N MET A 257 18.61 6.08 3.64
CA MET A 257 18.35 7.01 2.54
C MET A 257 16.86 6.90 2.11
N ARG A 258 16.18 8.04 2.09
CA ARG A 258 14.80 8.18 1.63
C ARG A 258 14.77 8.88 0.26
N TYR A 259 13.78 8.51 -0.55
CA TYR A 259 13.46 9.24 -1.78
C TYR A 259 12.44 10.35 -1.54
N TYR A 260 11.59 10.19 -0.54
CA TYR A 260 10.54 11.14 -0.23
C TYR A 260 10.82 11.84 1.11
N HIS A 261 10.98 13.15 1.04
CA HIS A 261 11.12 14.03 2.20
C HIS A 261 9.91 14.95 2.28
N ARG A 262 9.31 15.03 3.44
CA ARG A 262 8.10 15.79 3.69
C ARG A 262 8.39 16.92 4.67
N THR A 263 8.05 18.15 4.28
CA THR A 263 8.12 19.33 5.13
C THR A 263 6.77 19.64 5.77
N ASP A 264 6.78 20.44 6.85
CA ASP A 264 5.54 20.90 7.47
C ASP A 264 4.71 21.77 6.50
N GLU A 265 5.35 22.52 5.60
CA GLU A 265 4.69 23.29 4.54
C GLU A 265 3.97 22.38 3.54
N GLN A 266 4.58 21.28 3.13
CA GLN A 266 3.93 20.28 2.28
C GLN A 266 2.73 19.64 2.96
N LEU A 267 2.80 19.36 4.26
CA LEU A 267 1.67 18.85 5.03
C LEU A 267 0.52 19.85 5.09
N ALA A 268 0.82 21.13 5.30
CA ALA A 268 -0.18 22.19 5.25
C ALA A 268 -0.81 22.29 3.85
N GLY A 269 -0.01 22.15 2.78
CA GLY A 269 -0.48 22.06 1.41
C GLY A 269 -1.42 20.88 1.17
N PHE A 270 -1.10 19.70 1.73
CA PHE A 270 -1.97 18.53 1.61
C PHE A 270 -3.33 18.73 2.29
N ALA A 271 -3.36 19.43 3.43
CA ALA A 271 -4.61 19.74 4.13
C ALA A 271 -5.52 20.70 3.33
N SER A 272 -4.93 21.56 2.52
CA SER A 272 -5.67 22.56 1.73
C SER A 272 -6.05 22.08 0.33
N TRP A 273 -5.31 21.14 -0.25
CA TRP A 273 -5.58 20.61 -1.57
C TRP A 273 -6.84 19.74 -1.62
N ARG A 274 -7.70 20.02 -2.61
CA ARG A 274 -8.96 19.31 -2.86
C ARG A 274 -8.86 18.56 -4.18
N PRO A 275 -8.86 17.23 -4.20
CA PRO A 275 -8.92 16.46 -5.45
C PRO A 275 -10.21 16.73 -6.21
N GLU A 276 -10.11 16.83 -7.52
CA GLU A 276 -11.29 16.85 -8.41
C GLU A 276 -11.67 15.40 -8.69
N PHE A 277 -12.56 14.85 -7.89
CA PHE A 277 -12.99 13.45 -8.03
C PHE A 277 -13.67 13.21 -9.37
N GLU A 278 -13.55 11.98 -9.91
CA GLU A 278 -14.22 11.56 -11.14
C GLU A 278 -15.73 11.81 -11.03
N SER A 279 -16.30 12.53 -12.01
CA SER A 279 -17.76 12.72 -12.14
C SER A 279 -18.45 11.38 -12.45
N LYS A 280 -19.77 11.33 -12.19
CA LYS A 280 -20.63 10.16 -12.50
C LYS A 280 -20.66 9.85 -13.99
#